data_a825d42af9c4a26bc507f419379c9911
#
_entry.id   a825d42af9c4a26bc507f419379c9911
#
_cell.length_a   1.000
_cell.length_b   1.000
_cell.length_c   1.000
_cell.angle_alpha   90.00
_cell.angle_beta   90.00
_cell.angle_gamma   90.00
#
_symmetry.space_group_name_H-M   'P 1'
#
loop_
_entity.id
_entity.type
_entity.pdbx_description
1 polymer ?
#
loop_
_entity_poly.entity_id
_entity_poly.type
_entity_poly.pdbx_seq_one_letter_code
_entity_poly.pdbx_strand_id
1 'polypeptide(L)'
;MFTSKIKTVANHLGVSVTFARSSEGALTEMRKSAPSLVIFDLNSARVDPLGTVATMKRDPALAAIPTLGFVSHVQTDLINAARQAGVDDVLARSAFSERLAEILTQQV
;
A
#
# COMPACT_ATOMS: atom_id res chain seq x y z
N MET A 1 5.86 4.26 -15.72
CA MET A 1 5.26 3.35 -14.73
C MET A 1 5.12 4.03 -13.40
N PHE A 2 4.03 3.75 -12.72
CA PHE A 2 3.74 4.41 -11.45
C PHE A 2 4.72 4.01 -10.34
N THR A 3 5.19 2.77 -10.37
CA THR A 3 6.22 2.27 -9.45
C THR A 3 7.49 3.10 -9.54
N SER A 4 7.88 3.49 -10.76
CA SER A 4 9.05 4.33 -10.99
C SER A 4 8.90 5.69 -10.33
N LYS A 5 7.70 6.27 -10.36
CA LYS A 5 7.44 7.55 -9.70
C LYS A 5 7.61 7.45 -8.19
N ILE A 6 7.06 6.40 -7.59
CA ILE A 6 7.21 6.16 -6.15
C ILE A 6 8.69 6.03 -5.78
N LYS A 7 9.42 5.24 -6.56
CA LYS A 7 10.85 5.02 -6.33
C LYS A 7 11.66 6.31 -6.44
N THR A 8 11.36 7.11 -7.46
CA THR A 8 12.05 8.40 -7.68
C THR A 8 11.81 9.36 -6.52
N VAL A 9 10.55 9.51 -6.10
CA VAL A 9 10.22 10.40 -4.99
C VAL A 9 10.82 9.89 -3.69
N ALA A 10 10.76 8.59 -3.43
CA ALA A 10 11.34 8.01 -2.23
C ALA A 10 12.84 8.23 -2.16
N ASN A 11 13.55 8.02 -3.27
CA ASN A 11 15.01 8.26 -3.34
C ASN A 11 15.33 9.72 -3.05
N HIS A 12 14.55 10.63 -3.60
CA HIS A 12 14.77 12.06 -3.40
C HIS A 12 14.58 12.47 -1.94
N LEU A 13 13.66 11.82 -1.24
CA LEU A 13 13.35 12.09 0.17
C LEU A 13 14.21 11.28 1.15
N GLY A 14 14.99 10.34 0.67
CA GLY A 14 15.77 9.46 1.53
C GLY A 14 14.93 8.39 2.23
N VAL A 15 13.77 8.04 1.68
CA VAL A 15 12.87 7.04 2.24
C VAL A 15 13.13 5.69 1.58
N SER A 16 13.27 4.64 2.40
CA SER A 16 13.44 3.29 1.88
C SER A 16 12.09 2.69 1.48
N VAL A 17 12.02 2.16 0.27
CA VAL A 17 10.81 1.52 -0.26
C VAL A 17 11.17 0.14 -0.80
N THR A 18 10.40 -0.86 -0.40
CA THR A 18 10.52 -2.23 -0.92
C THR A 18 9.28 -2.54 -1.73
N PHE A 19 9.46 -3.08 -2.92
CA PHE A 19 8.36 -3.47 -3.80
C PHE A 19 8.17 -4.97 -3.76
N ALA A 20 6.92 -5.41 -3.57
CA ALA A 20 6.57 -6.81 -3.60
C ALA A 20 5.70 -7.10 -4.82
N ARG A 21 5.90 -8.25 -5.45
CA ARG A 21 5.19 -8.65 -6.67
C ARG A 21 4.14 -9.73 -6.44
N SER A 22 3.99 -10.17 -5.20
CA SER A 22 3.00 -11.18 -4.84
C SER A 22 2.54 -10.95 -3.41
N SER A 23 1.39 -11.51 -3.08
CA SER A 23 0.87 -11.46 -1.71
C SER A 23 1.83 -12.11 -0.73
N GLU A 24 2.32 -13.30 -1.08
CA GLU A 24 3.26 -14.04 -0.25
C GLU A 24 4.56 -13.28 -0.04
N GLY A 25 5.11 -12.70 -1.11
CA GLY A 25 6.32 -11.89 -1.02
C GLY A 25 6.14 -10.67 -0.15
N ALA A 26 4.99 -10.00 -0.28
CA ALA A 26 4.68 -8.83 0.54
C ALA A 26 4.63 -9.20 2.02
N LEU A 27 3.91 -10.27 2.36
CA LEU A 27 3.78 -10.71 3.75
C LEU A 27 5.12 -11.16 4.34
N THR A 28 5.95 -11.82 3.54
CA THR A 28 7.29 -12.23 3.96
C THR A 28 8.14 -11.02 4.31
N GLU A 29 8.13 -9.99 3.45
CA GLU A 29 8.91 -8.77 3.70
C GLU A 29 8.41 -8.03 4.93
N MET A 30 7.09 -7.96 5.14
CA MET A 30 6.52 -7.33 6.32
C MET A 30 6.95 -8.00 7.61
N ARG A 31 7.05 -9.34 7.58
CA ARG A 31 7.45 -10.11 8.77
C ARG A 31 8.93 -9.98 9.09
N LYS A 32 9.76 -9.77 8.06
CA LYS A 32 11.19 -9.54 8.26
C LYS A 32 11.45 -8.20 8.91
N SER A 33 10.77 -7.16 8.44
CA SER A 33 10.99 -5.81 8.91
C SER A 33 9.68 -5.05 8.75
N ALA A 34 8.97 -4.87 9.85
CA ALA A 34 7.65 -4.21 9.82
C ALA A 34 7.78 -2.79 9.25
N PRO A 35 7.08 -2.49 8.14
CA PRO A 35 7.13 -1.16 7.56
C PRO A 35 6.27 -0.18 8.35
N SER A 36 6.53 1.11 8.16
CA SER A 36 5.71 2.17 8.74
C SER A 36 4.39 2.34 8.00
N LEU A 37 4.34 1.92 6.74
CA LEU A 37 3.17 2.04 5.89
C LEU A 37 3.24 1.00 4.78
N VAL A 38 2.12 0.37 4.48
CA VAL A 38 1.99 -0.52 3.32
C VAL A 38 1.06 0.13 2.31
N ILE A 39 1.52 0.25 1.06
CA ILE A 39 0.75 0.87 -0.02
C ILE A 39 0.35 -0.22 -1.00
N PHE A 40 -0.95 -0.26 -1.33
CA PHE A 40 -1.52 -1.24 -2.25
C PHE A 40 -2.01 -0.58 -3.52
N ASP A 41 -1.62 -1.14 -4.66
CA ASP A 41 -2.32 -0.90 -5.93
C ASP A 41 -3.54 -1.81 -5.94
N LEU A 42 -4.71 -1.24 -5.67
CA LEU A 42 -5.95 -2.03 -5.54
C LEU A 42 -6.41 -2.64 -6.86
N ASN A 43 -5.87 -2.19 -7.97
CA ASN A 43 -6.16 -2.78 -9.29
C ASN A 43 -5.18 -3.89 -9.68
N SER A 44 -4.19 -4.18 -8.83
CA SER A 44 -3.22 -5.24 -9.12
C SER A 44 -3.83 -6.61 -8.89
N ALA A 45 -3.83 -7.45 -9.93
CA ALA A 45 -4.28 -8.83 -9.81
C ALA A 45 -3.21 -9.74 -9.22
N ARG A 46 -1.94 -9.36 -9.33
CA ARG A 46 -0.82 -10.20 -8.90
C ARG A 46 -0.66 -10.29 -7.38
N VAL A 47 -0.97 -9.22 -6.70
CA VAL A 47 -0.72 -9.11 -5.26
C VAL A 47 -1.94 -9.49 -4.44
N ASP A 48 -3.13 -9.58 -5.06
CA ASP A 48 -4.39 -9.80 -4.36
C ASP A 48 -4.48 -8.87 -3.13
N PRO A 49 -4.61 -7.56 -3.34
CA PRO A 49 -4.51 -6.60 -2.24
C PRO A 49 -5.52 -6.84 -1.13
N LEU A 50 -6.77 -7.19 -1.47
CA LEU A 50 -7.80 -7.42 -0.47
C LEU A 50 -7.48 -8.64 0.40
N GLY A 51 -7.04 -9.73 -0.22
CA GLY A 51 -6.65 -10.93 0.51
C GLY A 51 -5.42 -10.69 1.37
N THR A 52 -4.46 -9.91 0.87
CA THR A 52 -3.25 -9.55 1.62
C THR A 52 -3.61 -8.76 2.87
N VAL A 53 -4.46 -7.74 2.74
CA VAL A 53 -4.91 -6.93 3.89
C VAL A 53 -5.67 -7.80 4.88
N ALA A 54 -6.56 -8.66 4.41
CA ALA A 54 -7.32 -9.55 5.30
C ALA A 54 -6.38 -10.44 6.11
N THR A 55 -5.33 -10.96 5.49
CA THR A 55 -4.31 -11.76 6.18
C THR A 55 -3.56 -10.93 7.20
N MET A 56 -3.19 -9.70 6.86
CA MET A 56 -2.53 -8.78 7.80
C MET A 56 -3.37 -8.54 9.04
N LYS A 57 -4.68 -8.31 8.86
CA LYS A 57 -5.57 -7.99 9.98
C LYS A 57 -5.79 -9.17 10.91
N ARG A 58 -5.59 -10.39 10.43
CA ARG A 58 -5.67 -11.59 11.26
C ARG A 58 -4.36 -11.95 11.97
N ASP A 59 -3.27 -11.31 11.57
CA ASP A 59 -1.94 -11.58 12.15
C ASP A 59 -1.62 -10.47 13.16
N PRO A 60 -1.53 -10.79 14.47
CA PRO A 60 -1.24 -9.77 15.49
C PRO A 60 0.04 -8.99 15.24
N ALA A 61 1.03 -9.59 14.58
CA ALA A 61 2.28 -8.91 14.26
C ALA A 61 2.13 -7.85 13.17
N LEU A 62 1.10 -7.96 12.33
CA LEU A 62 0.91 -7.11 11.17
C LEU A 62 -0.33 -6.22 11.26
N ALA A 63 -1.26 -6.53 12.14
CA ALA A 63 -2.58 -5.89 12.18
C ALA A 63 -2.52 -4.38 12.44
N ALA A 64 -1.51 -3.91 13.14
CA ALA A 64 -1.38 -2.49 13.50
C ALA A 64 -0.64 -1.66 12.44
N ILE A 65 -0.08 -2.28 11.40
CA ILE A 65 0.65 -1.56 10.36
C ILE A 65 -0.35 -0.73 9.53
N PRO A 66 -0.14 0.59 9.39
CA PRO A 66 -1.02 1.43 8.57
C PRO A 66 -1.02 1.00 7.10
N THR A 67 -2.18 1.08 6.47
CA THR A 67 -2.35 0.69 5.07
C THR A 67 -3.00 1.81 4.26
N LEU A 68 -2.56 1.95 3.02
CA LEU A 68 -3.09 2.92 2.08
C LEU A 68 -3.27 2.23 0.74
N GLY A 69 -4.44 2.36 0.15
CA GLY A 69 -4.69 1.82 -1.18
C GLY A 69 -4.91 2.94 -2.18
N PHE A 70 -4.58 2.70 -3.45
CA PHE A 70 -4.96 3.61 -4.52
C PHE A 70 -5.62 2.84 -5.66
N VAL A 71 -6.54 3.53 -6.35
CA VAL A 71 -7.29 2.98 -7.47
C VAL A 71 -7.03 3.83 -8.71
N SER A 72 -7.06 3.21 -9.90
CA SER A 72 -6.80 3.90 -11.16
C SER A 72 -7.82 5.00 -11.44
N HIS A 73 -9.06 4.78 -11.03
CA HIS A 73 -10.16 5.75 -11.12
C HIS A 73 -11.16 5.39 -10.03
N VAL A 74 -12.15 6.24 -9.82
CA VAL A 74 -13.13 5.99 -8.75
C VAL A 74 -13.94 4.73 -9.08
N GLN A 75 -13.75 3.70 -8.28
CA GLN A 75 -14.45 2.42 -8.36
C GLN A 75 -15.07 2.16 -6.99
N THR A 76 -16.30 2.62 -6.80
CA THR A 76 -16.95 2.62 -5.50
C THR A 76 -17.00 1.25 -4.84
N ASP A 77 -17.30 0.21 -5.60
CA ASP A 77 -17.37 -1.15 -5.07
C ASP A 77 -16.00 -1.63 -4.55
N LEU A 78 -14.94 -1.35 -5.31
CA LEU A 78 -13.60 -1.73 -4.93
C LEU A 78 -13.12 -0.95 -3.70
N ILE A 79 -13.42 0.35 -3.65
CA ILE A 79 -13.08 1.20 -2.51
C ILE A 79 -13.77 0.68 -1.24
N ASN A 80 -15.06 0.36 -1.32
CA ASN A 80 -15.81 -0.17 -0.18
C ASN A 80 -15.27 -1.53 0.26
N ALA A 81 -14.97 -2.42 -0.70
CA ALA A 81 -14.41 -3.72 -0.40
C ALA A 81 -13.05 -3.60 0.29
N ALA A 82 -12.21 -2.66 -0.17
CA ALA A 82 -10.90 -2.43 0.43
C ALA A 82 -11.03 -1.95 1.88
N ARG A 83 -11.93 -1.02 2.13
CA ARG A 83 -12.18 -0.53 3.49
C ARG A 83 -12.70 -1.62 4.40
N GLN A 84 -13.60 -2.46 3.91
CA GLN A 84 -14.13 -3.59 4.67
C GLN A 84 -13.07 -4.63 4.97
N ALA A 85 -12.11 -4.81 4.06
CA ALA A 85 -10.99 -5.72 4.27
C ALA A 85 -9.99 -5.20 5.30
N GLY A 86 -10.00 -3.89 5.57
CA GLY A 86 -9.15 -3.29 6.60
C GLY A 86 -8.15 -2.25 6.09
N VAL A 87 -8.26 -1.81 4.83
CA VAL A 87 -7.41 -0.73 4.32
C VAL A 87 -7.82 0.56 5.01
N ASP A 88 -6.85 1.24 5.63
CA ASP A 88 -7.13 2.41 6.44
C ASP A 88 -7.55 3.63 5.62
N ASP A 89 -6.98 3.80 4.43
CA ASP A 89 -7.30 4.93 3.57
C ASP A 89 -7.21 4.50 2.11
N VAL A 90 -8.07 5.07 1.27
CA VAL A 90 -8.10 4.76 -0.17
C VAL A 90 -8.19 6.06 -0.95
N LEU A 91 -7.29 6.23 -1.90
CA LEU A 91 -7.21 7.41 -2.76
C LEU A 91 -7.32 7.03 -4.23
N ALA A 92 -7.86 7.95 -5.04
CA ALA A 92 -7.70 7.84 -6.48
C ALA A 92 -6.21 8.04 -6.82
N ARG A 93 -5.74 7.42 -7.91
CA ARG A 93 -4.33 7.49 -8.30
C ARG A 93 -3.85 8.93 -8.44
N SER A 94 -4.66 9.83 -9.00
CA SER A 94 -4.28 11.23 -9.17
C SER A 94 -4.03 11.91 -7.83
N ALA A 95 -4.93 11.71 -6.87
CA ALA A 95 -4.76 12.28 -5.53
C ALA A 95 -3.55 11.67 -4.82
N PHE A 96 -3.36 10.36 -4.95
CA PHE A 96 -2.19 9.69 -4.38
C PHE A 96 -0.91 10.25 -4.97
N SER A 97 -0.87 10.43 -6.29
CA SER A 97 0.30 10.97 -6.99
C SER A 97 0.63 12.39 -6.53
N GLU A 98 -0.38 13.25 -6.36
CA GLU A 98 -0.19 14.62 -5.89
C GLU A 98 0.33 14.68 -4.45
N ARG A 99 -0.12 13.75 -3.61
CA ARG A 99 0.25 13.72 -2.19
C ARG A 99 1.41 12.78 -1.88
N LEU A 100 2.03 12.21 -2.91
CA LEU A 100 3.03 11.15 -2.72
C LEU A 100 4.19 11.61 -1.83
N ALA A 101 4.76 12.77 -2.08
CA ALA A 101 5.87 13.29 -1.28
C ALA A 101 5.45 13.48 0.19
N GLU A 102 4.26 14.03 0.41
CA GLU A 102 3.70 14.21 1.75
C GLU A 102 3.49 12.87 2.45
N ILE A 103 2.90 11.91 1.74
CA ILE A 103 2.64 10.57 2.29
C ILE A 103 3.94 9.89 2.70
N LEU A 104 4.95 9.93 1.86
CA LEU A 104 6.25 9.32 2.16
C LEU A 104 6.99 10.06 3.27
N THR A 105 6.89 11.37 3.31
CA THR A 105 7.54 12.19 4.33
C THR A 105 7.00 11.89 5.72
N GLN A 106 5.70 11.65 5.85
CA GLN A 106 5.07 11.34 7.12
C GLN A 106 5.56 10.02 7.74
N GLN A 107 6.24 9.17 6.95
CA GLN A 107 6.73 7.88 7.41
C GLN A 107 8.20 7.90 7.84
N VAL A 108 8.83 9.05 7.81
CA VAL A 108 10.25 9.21 8.17
C VAL A 108 10.41 9.52 9.64
#